data_3a099d5fa099de2c4c2cca620bd77996
#
_entry.id   3a099d5fa099de2c4c2cca620bd77996
#
_cell.length_a   1.000
_cell.length_b   1.000
_cell.length_c   1.000
_cell.angle_alpha   90.00
_cell.angle_beta   90.00
_cell.angle_gamma   90.00
#
_symmetry.space_group_name_H-M   'P 1'
#
loop_
_entity.id
_entity.type
_entity.pdbx_description
1 polymer ?
#
loop_
_entity_poly.entity_id
_entity_poly.type
_entity_poly.pdbx_seq_one_letter_code
_entity_poly.pdbx_strand_id
1 'polypeptide(L)'
;MKKFLLTTSTIAALFAAGITGANAGNSASVYQGGKHNTGVFTQNGYHNKGTIDTYGNRNESKAVQQGEWNYLYQQQLGNRNSALTDQYGRDNYAVTGQEGRHNTATTVQTGRSNTSGIAQIGNNHKAVTDQYGSNNTSATIQVGNGQKAKTVQTGHGNTSVVIQGGY
;
A
#
# COMPACT_ATOMS: atom_id res chain seq x y z
N MET A 1 29.48 -23.23 14.69
CA MET A 1 28.07 -23.12 15.02
C MET A 1 27.64 -21.68 14.89
N LYS A 2 26.93 -21.30 13.78
CA LYS A 2 26.40 -19.95 13.60
C LYS A 2 25.09 -19.85 14.37
N LYS A 3 25.08 -19.03 15.44
CA LYS A 3 23.85 -18.74 16.19
C LYS A 3 22.94 -17.86 15.32
N PHE A 4 21.85 -18.41 14.82
CA PHE A 4 20.76 -17.64 14.28
C PHE A 4 20.09 -16.87 15.42
N LEU A 5 20.33 -15.56 15.49
CA LEU A 5 19.59 -14.69 16.39
C LEU A 5 18.22 -14.43 15.73
N LEU A 6 17.21 -15.12 16.24
CA LEU A 6 15.81 -14.79 15.91
C LEU A 6 15.50 -13.47 16.60
N THR A 7 15.60 -12.35 15.86
CA THR A 7 15.16 -11.06 16.38
C THR A 7 13.65 -11.00 16.30
N THR A 8 13.01 -10.88 17.45
CA THR A 8 11.56 -10.73 17.61
C THR A 8 11.00 -9.62 16.73
N SER A 9 10.35 -9.99 15.63
CA SER A 9 9.45 -9.12 14.91
C SER A 9 8.13 -9.08 15.67
N THR A 10 7.72 -7.92 16.14
CA THR A 10 6.38 -7.76 16.71
C THR A 10 5.40 -7.77 15.54
N ILE A 11 4.77 -8.92 15.31
CA ILE A 11 3.68 -9.05 14.35
C ILE A 11 2.41 -8.61 15.08
N ALA A 12 2.00 -7.38 14.90
CA ALA A 12 0.66 -6.93 15.28
C ALA A 12 -0.28 -7.12 14.10
N ALA A 13 -0.74 -8.33 13.87
CA ALA A 13 -1.86 -8.59 12.97
C ALA A 13 -3.15 -8.36 13.75
N LEU A 14 -3.71 -7.15 13.70
CA LEU A 14 -5.01 -6.87 14.27
C LEU A 14 -6.10 -7.22 13.24
N PHE A 15 -6.68 -8.41 13.35
CA PHE A 15 -7.90 -8.77 12.63
C PHE A 15 -9.09 -8.16 13.37
N ALA A 16 -9.52 -6.97 13.00
CA ALA A 16 -10.83 -6.47 13.39
C ALA A 16 -11.88 -7.06 12.44
N ALA A 17 -12.34 -8.27 12.72
CA ALA A 17 -13.50 -8.85 12.05
C ALA A 17 -14.76 -8.24 12.67
N GLY A 18 -15.27 -7.20 12.09
CA GLY A 18 -16.67 -6.81 12.23
C GLY A 18 -17.51 -7.77 11.38
N ILE A 19 -17.91 -8.91 11.95
CA ILE A 19 -18.66 -9.93 11.23
C ILE A 19 -20.14 -9.55 11.22
N THR A 20 -20.62 -9.01 10.10
CA THR A 20 -22.00 -9.15 9.69
C THR A 20 -22.05 -9.40 8.20
N GLY A 21 -21.93 -10.68 7.82
CA GLY A 21 -21.98 -11.15 6.42
C GLY A 21 -20.89 -12.17 6.14
N ALA A 22 -21.19 -13.21 5.41
CA ALA A 22 -20.22 -14.25 5.06
C ALA A 22 -19.05 -13.66 4.26
N ASN A 23 -17.89 -13.52 4.87
CA ASN A 23 -16.65 -13.08 4.23
C ASN A 23 -16.05 -14.24 3.40
N ALA A 24 -16.70 -14.60 2.32
CA ALA A 24 -16.21 -15.68 1.47
C ALA A 24 -15.08 -15.18 0.54
N GLY A 25 -13.91 -15.82 0.63
CA GLY A 25 -12.84 -15.67 -0.35
C GLY A 25 -11.91 -14.46 -0.17
N ASN A 26 -11.93 -13.75 0.96
CA ASN A 26 -10.92 -12.74 1.27
C ASN A 26 -9.58 -13.40 1.61
N SER A 27 -8.47 -12.82 1.13
CA SER A 27 -7.11 -13.27 1.41
C SER A 27 -6.20 -12.11 1.78
N ALA A 28 -5.66 -12.15 2.98
CA ALA A 28 -4.69 -11.16 3.48
C ALA A 28 -3.40 -11.84 3.92
N SER A 29 -2.26 -11.26 3.53
CA SER A 29 -0.95 -11.70 3.97
C SER A 29 -0.13 -10.50 4.43
N VAL A 30 0.52 -10.62 5.58
CA VAL A 30 1.44 -9.61 6.10
C VAL A 30 2.75 -10.29 6.47
N TYR A 31 3.83 -9.92 5.79
CA TYR A 31 5.17 -10.40 6.04
C TYR A 31 6.05 -9.25 6.54
N GLN A 32 6.78 -9.50 7.62
CA GLN A 32 7.65 -8.49 8.20
C GLN A 32 9.01 -9.10 8.57
N GLY A 33 10.08 -8.43 8.15
CA GLY A 33 11.46 -8.76 8.51
C GLY A 33 12.20 -7.54 9.05
N GLY A 34 13.03 -7.72 10.10
CA GLY A 34 13.77 -6.63 10.74
C GLY A 34 13.19 -6.22 12.08
N LYS A 35 13.30 -4.91 12.46
CA LYS A 35 12.96 -4.42 13.80
C LYS A 35 11.94 -3.28 13.75
N HIS A 36 10.99 -3.30 14.71
CA HIS A 36 10.02 -2.22 14.91
C HIS A 36 9.16 -1.89 13.67
N ASN A 37 8.88 -2.86 12.81
CA ASN A 37 7.96 -2.71 11.71
C ASN A 37 6.52 -2.89 12.19
N THR A 38 5.60 -2.14 11.61
CA THR A 38 4.16 -2.25 11.86
C THR A 38 3.44 -2.55 10.55
N GLY A 39 2.63 -3.61 10.54
CA GLY A 39 1.77 -3.96 9.41
C GLY A 39 0.33 -4.15 9.90
N VAL A 40 -0.60 -3.42 9.33
CA VAL A 40 -2.04 -3.53 9.64
C VAL A 40 -2.80 -3.72 8.35
N PHE A 41 -3.61 -4.77 8.30
CA PHE A 41 -4.46 -5.02 7.16
C PHE A 41 -5.89 -5.37 7.58
N THR A 42 -6.86 -4.65 7.03
CA THR A 42 -8.28 -4.86 7.26
C THR A 42 -8.99 -5.14 5.95
N GLN A 43 -9.74 -6.23 5.86
CA GLN A 43 -10.56 -6.58 4.71
C GLN A 43 -12.01 -6.81 5.14
N ASN A 44 -12.96 -6.21 4.40
CA ASN A 44 -14.39 -6.39 4.58
C ASN A 44 -15.08 -6.54 3.23
N GLY A 45 -15.95 -7.55 3.09
CA GLY A 45 -16.64 -7.87 1.84
C GLY A 45 -16.19 -9.19 1.23
N TYR A 46 -16.16 -9.29 -0.12
CA TYR A 46 -15.95 -10.57 -0.82
C TYR A 46 -14.75 -10.52 -1.77
N HIS A 47 -14.00 -11.64 -1.83
CA HIS A 47 -12.92 -11.87 -2.80
C HIS A 47 -11.86 -10.77 -2.85
N ASN A 48 -11.65 -10.03 -1.77
CA ASN A 48 -10.57 -9.08 -1.67
C ASN A 48 -9.25 -9.82 -1.44
N LYS A 49 -8.19 -9.38 -2.11
CA LYS A 49 -6.85 -9.98 -1.96
C LYS A 49 -5.81 -8.89 -1.70
N GLY A 50 -4.97 -9.13 -0.70
CA GLY A 50 -3.90 -8.19 -0.45
C GLY A 50 -2.70 -8.78 0.26
N THR A 51 -1.54 -8.17 -0.02
CA THR A 51 -0.27 -8.54 0.57
C THR A 51 0.49 -7.30 1.00
N ILE A 52 1.05 -7.36 2.19
CA ILE A 52 1.99 -6.37 2.73
C ILE A 52 3.31 -7.08 3.01
N ASP A 53 4.39 -6.62 2.37
CA ASP A 53 5.75 -7.10 2.58
C ASP A 53 6.61 -5.95 3.12
N THR A 54 7.13 -6.08 4.34
CA THR A 54 7.89 -5.03 4.99
C THR A 54 9.23 -5.55 5.51
N TYR A 55 10.32 -5.02 4.99
CA TYR A 55 11.67 -5.41 5.38
C TYR A 55 12.52 -4.20 5.79
N GLY A 56 13.25 -4.34 6.91
CA GLY A 56 14.10 -3.29 7.45
C GLY A 56 13.66 -2.82 8.84
N ASN A 57 13.75 -1.51 9.12
CA ASN A 57 13.47 -1.05 10.47
C ASN A 57 12.50 0.14 10.51
N ARG A 58 11.56 0.10 11.46
CA ARG A 58 10.61 1.18 11.74
C ARG A 58 9.76 1.57 10.53
N ASN A 59 9.45 0.61 9.67
CA ASN A 59 8.52 0.84 8.57
C ASN A 59 7.07 0.65 9.06
N GLU A 60 6.16 1.41 8.47
CA GLU A 60 4.72 1.34 8.77
C GLU A 60 3.94 1.07 7.48
N SER A 61 3.15 0.00 7.47
CA SER A 61 2.26 -0.37 6.38
C SER A 61 0.84 -0.52 6.89
N LYS A 62 -0.09 0.22 6.29
CA LYS A 62 -1.52 0.11 6.59
C LYS A 62 -2.30 -0.10 5.31
N ALA A 63 -3.30 -0.98 5.37
CA ALA A 63 -4.19 -1.23 4.26
C ALA A 63 -5.62 -1.52 4.72
N VAL A 64 -6.57 -0.95 3.99
CA VAL A 64 -8.00 -1.21 4.16
C VAL A 64 -8.58 -1.57 2.79
N GLN A 65 -9.30 -2.68 2.70
CA GLN A 65 -10.10 -3.04 1.54
C GLN A 65 -11.54 -3.27 1.97
N GLN A 66 -12.46 -2.54 1.37
CA GLN A 66 -13.89 -2.67 1.65
C GLN A 66 -14.67 -2.78 0.34
N GLY A 67 -15.44 -3.86 0.21
CA GLY A 67 -16.21 -4.15 -1.00
C GLY A 67 -15.81 -5.47 -1.63
N GLU A 68 -15.70 -5.52 -2.97
CA GLU A 68 -15.56 -6.78 -3.70
C GLU A 68 -14.41 -6.75 -4.69
N TRP A 69 -13.67 -7.86 -4.79
CA TRP A 69 -12.65 -8.07 -5.82
C TRP A 69 -11.52 -7.01 -5.83
N ASN A 70 -11.24 -6.35 -4.72
CA ASN A 70 -10.15 -5.41 -4.65
C ASN A 70 -8.82 -6.14 -4.48
N TYR A 71 -7.77 -5.63 -5.14
CA TYR A 71 -6.41 -6.15 -5.06
C TYR A 71 -5.44 -5.11 -4.54
N LEU A 72 -4.57 -5.52 -3.60
CA LEU A 72 -3.57 -4.66 -3.01
C LEU A 72 -2.23 -5.39 -2.87
N TYR A 73 -1.15 -4.70 -3.24
CA TYR A 73 0.21 -5.11 -2.91
C TYR A 73 1.01 -3.91 -2.40
N GLN A 74 1.57 -4.03 -1.20
CA GLN A 74 2.47 -3.03 -0.62
C GLN A 74 3.81 -3.68 -0.30
N GLN A 75 4.92 -3.07 -0.75
CA GLN A 75 6.26 -3.48 -0.40
C GLN A 75 7.05 -2.31 0.15
N GLN A 76 7.73 -2.52 1.27
CA GLN A 76 8.65 -1.55 1.87
C GLN A 76 10.00 -2.21 2.14
N LEU A 77 11.07 -1.63 1.59
CA LEU A 77 12.45 -2.03 1.79
C LEU A 77 13.24 -0.85 2.36
N GLY A 78 13.82 -1.01 3.56
CA GLY A 78 14.65 0.04 4.15
C GLY A 78 14.17 0.52 5.52
N ASN A 79 14.21 1.84 5.76
CA ASN A 79 13.97 2.33 7.11
C ASN A 79 12.99 3.51 7.16
N ARG A 80 12.06 3.48 8.11
CA ARG A 80 11.12 4.57 8.39
C ARG A 80 10.28 4.97 7.17
N ASN A 81 9.94 4.00 6.33
CA ASN A 81 8.99 4.21 5.24
C ASN A 81 7.56 4.05 5.77
N SER A 82 6.62 4.80 5.21
CA SER A 82 5.20 4.72 5.54
C SER A 82 4.35 4.54 4.29
N ALA A 83 3.51 3.51 4.26
CA ALA A 83 2.58 3.24 3.18
C ALA A 83 1.15 3.09 3.72
N LEU A 84 0.22 3.80 3.10
CA LEU A 84 -1.21 3.70 3.37
C LEU A 84 -1.96 3.42 2.07
N THR A 85 -2.81 2.41 2.07
CA THR A 85 -3.71 2.14 0.93
C THR A 85 -5.12 1.84 1.42
N ASP A 86 -6.07 2.64 0.96
CA ASP A 86 -7.48 2.46 1.23
C ASP A 86 -8.23 2.24 -0.08
N GLN A 87 -8.93 1.12 -0.21
CA GLN A 87 -9.75 0.76 -1.36
C GLN A 87 -11.21 0.54 -0.93
N TYR A 88 -12.11 1.31 -1.53
CA TYR A 88 -13.55 1.23 -1.29
C TYR A 88 -14.28 0.98 -2.61
N GLY A 89 -15.07 -0.10 -2.67
CA GLY A 89 -15.87 -0.43 -3.83
C GLY A 89 -15.48 -1.74 -4.48
N ARG A 90 -15.33 -1.77 -5.82
CA ARG A 90 -15.19 -3.03 -6.56
C ARG A 90 -14.08 -2.98 -7.59
N ASP A 91 -13.38 -4.11 -7.76
CA ASP A 91 -12.35 -4.29 -8.79
C ASP A 91 -11.25 -3.23 -8.78
N ASN A 92 -10.95 -2.60 -7.63
CA ASN A 92 -9.86 -1.64 -7.54
C ASN A 92 -8.52 -2.35 -7.37
N TYR A 93 -7.48 -1.82 -8.01
CA TYR A 93 -6.13 -2.37 -8.02
C TYR A 93 -5.11 -1.34 -7.53
N ALA A 94 -4.36 -1.66 -6.47
CA ALA A 94 -3.32 -0.78 -5.93
C ALA A 94 -2.00 -1.51 -5.72
N VAL A 95 -0.91 -0.89 -6.17
CA VAL A 95 0.46 -1.35 -5.91
C VAL A 95 1.29 -0.20 -5.37
N THR A 96 1.98 -0.43 -4.26
CA THR A 96 2.92 0.53 -3.67
C THR A 96 4.25 -0.14 -3.41
N GLY A 97 5.33 0.40 -3.96
CA GLY A 97 6.70 0.00 -3.70
C GLY A 97 7.52 1.16 -3.14
N GLN A 98 8.21 0.94 -2.01
CA GLN A 98 9.11 1.92 -1.41
C GLN A 98 10.46 1.28 -1.11
N GLU A 99 11.53 1.89 -1.60
CA GLU A 99 12.90 1.49 -1.31
C GLU A 99 13.69 2.69 -0.81
N GLY A 100 14.42 2.53 0.32
CA GLY A 100 15.23 3.59 0.92
C GLY A 100 14.75 4.06 2.28
N ARG A 101 14.68 5.38 2.50
CA ARG A 101 14.40 5.91 3.84
C ARG A 101 13.41 7.07 3.83
N HIS A 102 12.52 7.10 4.86
CA HIS A 102 11.59 8.21 5.08
C HIS A 102 10.66 8.49 3.89
N ASN A 103 10.34 7.49 3.10
CA ASN A 103 9.39 7.63 2.00
C ASN A 103 7.96 7.49 2.53
N THR A 104 7.06 8.28 1.98
CA THR A 104 5.63 8.22 2.32
C THR A 104 4.80 8.05 1.06
N ALA A 105 3.98 7.01 1.02
CA ALA A 105 3.05 6.75 -0.07
C ALA A 105 1.62 6.63 0.48
N THR A 106 0.68 7.28 -0.17
CA THR A 106 -0.74 7.19 0.16
C THR A 106 -1.54 6.95 -1.11
N THR A 107 -2.40 5.93 -1.10
CA THR A 107 -3.35 5.64 -2.17
C THR A 107 -4.75 5.54 -1.59
N VAL A 108 -5.68 6.29 -2.15
CA VAL A 108 -7.12 6.16 -1.86
C VAL A 108 -7.86 5.91 -3.17
N GLN A 109 -8.61 4.83 -3.25
CA GLN A 109 -9.44 4.50 -4.40
C GLN A 109 -10.88 4.29 -3.95
N THR A 110 -11.80 5.04 -4.53
CA THR A 110 -13.24 4.91 -4.23
C THR A 110 -14.00 4.75 -5.54
N GLY A 111 -14.74 3.64 -5.64
CA GLY A 111 -15.56 3.34 -6.83
C GLY A 111 -15.21 2.00 -7.47
N ARG A 112 -15.08 1.98 -8.81
CA ARG A 112 -14.91 0.73 -9.54
C ARG A 112 -13.75 0.76 -10.51
N SER A 113 -13.01 -0.35 -10.58
CA SER A 113 -11.96 -0.58 -11.60
C SER A 113 -10.91 0.53 -11.68
N ASN A 114 -10.59 1.16 -10.56
CA ASN A 114 -9.51 2.13 -10.50
C ASN A 114 -8.17 1.42 -10.31
N THR A 115 -7.13 1.91 -10.98
CA THR A 115 -5.78 1.36 -10.90
C THR A 115 -4.80 2.43 -10.40
N SER A 116 -4.03 2.11 -9.37
CA SER A 116 -2.98 2.99 -8.83
C SER A 116 -1.65 2.26 -8.67
N GLY A 117 -0.57 2.89 -9.11
CA GLY A 117 0.80 2.45 -8.87
C GLY A 117 1.64 3.59 -8.27
N ILE A 118 2.33 3.33 -7.17
CA ILE A 118 3.34 4.24 -6.60
C ILE A 118 4.66 3.49 -6.45
N ALA A 119 5.74 4.02 -7.00
CA ALA A 119 7.10 3.54 -6.81
C ALA A 119 7.99 4.69 -6.32
N GLN A 120 8.65 4.50 -5.17
CA GLN A 120 9.57 5.47 -4.58
C GLN A 120 10.91 4.80 -4.31
N ILE A 121 11.97 5.31 -4.92
CA ILE A 121 13.34 4.79 -4.78
C ILE A 121 14.25 5.93 -4.35
N GLY A 122 14.79 5.84 -3.13
CA GLY A 122 15.63 6.87 -2.53
C GLY A 122 15.11 7.36 -1.20
N ASN A 123 15.18 8.67 -0.94
CA ASN A 123 14.88 9.17 0.39
C ASN A 123 13.90 10.35 0.39
N ASN A 124 13.12 10.47 1.46
CA ASN A 124 12.26 11.62 1.75
C ASN A 124 11.22 11.92 0.65
N HIS A 125 10.79 10.91 -0.09
CA HIS A 125 9.75 11.06 -1.09
C HIS A 125 8.36 11.11 -0.46
N LYS A 126 7.45 11.85 -1.10
CA LYS A 126 6.02 11.82 -0.76
C LYS A 126 5.19 11.68 -2.02
N ALA A 127 4.39 10.64 -2.09
CA ALA A 127 3.42 10.44 -3.16
C ALA A 127 2.01 10.28 -2.58
N VAL A 128 1.04 10.92 -3.21
CA VAL A 128 -0.39 10.78 -2.88
C VAL A 128 -1.16 10.55 -4.16
N THR A 129 -1.99 9.52 -4.18
CA THR A 129 -2.93 9.24 -5.26
C THR A 129 -4.33 9.10 -4.69
N ASP A 130 -5.24 9.95 -5.13
CA ASP A 130 -6.66 9.93 -4.77
C ASP A 130 -7.49 9.70 -6.05
N GLN A 131 -8.23 8.61 -6.14
CA GLN A 131 -9.08 8.29 -7.29
C GLN A 131 -10.53 8.09 -6.85
N TYR A 132 -11.44 8.87 -7.43
CA TYR A 132 -12.87 8.81 -7.18
C TYR A 132 -13.64 8.58 -8.49
N GLY A 133 -14.43 7.51 -8.55
CA GLY A 133 -15.23 7.17 -9.73
C GLY A 133 -14.84 5.84 -10.34
N SER A 134 -14.68 5.77 -11.68
CA SER A 134 -14.45 4.48 -12.31
C SER A 134 -13.42 4.50 -13.44
N ASN A 135 -12.70 3.38 -13.59
CA ASN A 135 -11.72 3.17 -14.65
C ASN A 135 -10.61 4.24 -14.70
N ASN A 136 -10.28 4.86 -13.57
CA ASN A 136 -9.18 5.80 -13.49
C ASN A 136 -7.86 5.06 -13.31
N THR A 137 -6.81 5.53 -13.99
CA THR A 137 -5.46 4.96 -13.90
C THR A 137 -4.45 6.01 -13.47
N SER A 138 -3.65 5.71 -12.45
CA SER A 138 -2.58 6.58 -11.96
C SER A 138 -1.29 5.81 -11.80
N ALA A 139 -0.18 6.43 -12.22
CA ALA A 139 1.17 5.94 -11.92
C ALA A 139 2.03 7.09 -11.40
N THR A 140 2.73 6.88 -10.29
CA THR A 140 3.69 7.81 -9.73
C THR A 140 5.02 7.11 -9.51
N ILE A 141 6.09 7.64 -10.13
CA ILE A 141 7.45 7.13 -9.97
C ILE A 141 8.34 8.27 -9.48
N GLN A 142 9.00 8.06 -8.34
CA GLN A 142 9.93 9.04 -7.76
C GLN A 142 11.28 8.37 -7.51
N VAL A 143 12.36 8.96 -8.03
CA VAL A 143 13.73 8.44 -7.89
C VAL A 143 14.65 9.57 -7.43
N GLY A 144 15.48 9.31 -6.41
CA GLY A 144 16.46 10.29 -5.88
C GLY A 144 16.13 10.78 -4.48
N ASN A 145 15.92 12.09 -4.28
CA ASN A 145 15.71 12.62 -2.95
C ASN A 145 14.69 13.77 -2.93
N GLY A 146 13.75 13.70 -1.99
CA GLY A 146 12.87 14.82 -1.63
C GLY A 146 11.72 15.11 -2.59
N GLN A 147 11.42 14.25 -3.59
CA GLN A 147 10.35 14.51 -4.54
C GLN A 147 8.97 14.42 -3.87
N LYS A 148 8.06 15.26 -4.36
CA LYS A 148 6.66 15.27 -3.91
C LYS A 148 5.73 15.21 -5.11
N ALA A 149 4.79 14.28 -5.10
CA ALA A 149 3.76 14.11 -6.13
C ALA A 149 2.39 14.01 -5.51
N LYS A 150 1.40 14.59 -6.16
CA LYS A 150 -0.01 14.39 -5.83
C LYS A 150 -0.81 14.23 -7.11
N THR A 151 -1.56 13.13 -7.21
CA THR A 151 -2.53 12.87 -8.27
C THR A 151 -3.93 12.83 -7.67
N VAL A 152 -4.84 13.58 -8.23
CA VAL A 152 -6.27 13.51 -7.89
C VAL A 152 -7.05 13.29 -9.18
N GLN A 153 -7.82 12.23 -9.25
CA GLN A 153 -8.67 11.90 -10.40
C GLN A 153 -10.12 11.73 -9.94
N THR A 154 -11.02 12.44 -10.60
CA THR A 154 -12.46 12.34 -10.32
C THR A 154 -13.21 12.11 -11.63
N GLY A 155 -14.15 11.18 -11.62
CA GLY A 155 -14.95 10.84 -12.78
C GLY A 155 -14.59 9.49 -13.40
N HIS A 156 -14.57 9.41 -14.73
CA HIS A 156 -14.44 8.15 -15.45
C HIS A 156 -13.33 8.19 -16.48
N GLY A 157 -12.50 7.14 -16.51
CA GLY A 157 -11.52 6.91 -17.57
C GLY A 157 -10.32 7.85 -17.57
N ASN A 158 -10.02 8.55 -16.47
CA ASN A 158 -8.88 9.46 -16.43
C ASN A 158 -7.55 8.68 -16.29
N THR A 159 -6.51 9.16 -16.97
CA THR A 159 -5.16 8.62 -16.86
C THR A 159 -4.18 9.70 -16.43
N SER A 160 -3.35 9.39 -15.43
CA SER A 160 -2.28 10.28 -14.95
C SER A 160 -0.98 9.50 -14.76
N VAL A 161 0.11 10.06 -15.25
CA VAL A 161 1.46 9.51 -15.01
C VAL A 161 2.35 10.64 -14.52
N VAL A 162 2.99 10.46 -13.36
CA VAL A 162 3.95 11.39 -12.76
C VAL A 162 5.29 10.68 -12.62
N ILE A 163 6.33 11.20 -13.26
CA ILE A 163 7.69 10.69 -13.14
C ILE A 163 8.57 11.84 -12.66
N GLN A 164 9.24 11.63 -11.54
CA GLN A 164 10.14 12.60 -10.94
C GLN A 164 11.49 11.94 -10.65
N GLY A 165 12.55 12.57 -11.11
CA GLY A 165 13.92 12.14 -10.85
C GLY A 165 14.79 13.36 -10.56
N GLY A 166 15.78 13.22 -9.70
CA GLY A 166 16.71 14.29 -9.37
C GLY A 166 17.46 14.01 -8.06
N TYR A 167 18.56 14.71 -7.93
CA TYR A 167 19.46 14.66 -6.77
C TYR A 167 19.27 15.91 -5.92
#